data_061eac4089f6c7295d001eb25fa34652
#
_entry.id   061eac4089f6c7295d001eb25fa34652
#
_cell.length_a   1.000
_cell.length_b   1.000
_cell.length_c   1.000
_cell.angle_alpha   90.00
_cell.angle_beta   90.00
_cell.angle_gamma   90.00
#
_symmetry.space_group_name_H-M   'P 1'
#
loop_
_entity.id
_entity.type
_entity.pdbx_description
1 polymer ?
#
loop_
_entity_poly.entity_id
_entity_poly.type
_entity_poly.pdbx_seq_one_letter_code
_entity_poly.pdbx_strand_id
1 'polypeptide(L)'
;MTGIVEANLERFTRGDIQAFEALFREYQGEVYGWIIRIVHDSGAAEDLTIETFWRIYRARTRFDPCRSFGAWARRIATNLALEHLSRRRPEKPLDNGIPIRGPGSGTPDPAIAADVRAKVLAAFDELPAKLRVTARLAMIEERPYAEIADALGISTNGVKSRVFRATRLLRKSLEKRGVRP
;
A
#
# COMPACT_ATOMS: atom_id res chain seq x y z
N MET A 1 20.48 -18.10 -9.33
CA MET A 1 20.27 -17.14 -8.22
C MET A 1 19.31 -17.68 -7.15
N THR A 2 18.42 -18.62 -7.45
CA THR A 2 17.42 -19.18 -6.52
C THR A 2 18.05 -19.85 -5.27
N GLY A 3 19.08 -20.66 -5.41
CA GLY A 3 19.64 -21.42 -4.28
C GLY A 3 20.36 -20.61 -3.19
N ILE A 4 20.88 -19.41 -3.51
CA ILE A 4 21.53 -18.55 -2.50
C ILE A 4 20.47 -17.87 -1.63
N VAL A 5 19.35 -17.50 -2.21
CA VAL A 5 18.23 -16.88 -1.48
C VAL A 5 17.58 -17.91 -0.54
N GLU A 6 17.34 -19.11 -1.00
CA GLU A 6 16.79 -20.22 -0.20
C GLU A 6 17.68 -20.56 1.00
N ALA A 7 18.99 -20.68 0.79
CA ALA A 7 19.94 -20.93 1.88
C ALA A 7 19.95 -19.80 2.92
N ASN A 8 19.79 -18.54 2.49
CA ASN A 8 19.69 -17.40 3.41
C ASN A 8 18.36 -17.40 4.19
N LEU A 9 17.26 -17.85 3.59
CA LEU A 9 15.96 -17.93 4.27
C LEU A 9 15.97 -18.97 5.40
N GLU A 10 16.57 -20.12 5.19
CA GLU A 10 16.74 -21.12 6.25
C GLU A 10 17.63 -20.63 7.40
N ARG A 11 18.77 -19.99 7.07
CA ARG A 11 19.65 -19.39 8.09
C ARG A 11 18.95 -18.30 8.88
N PHE A 12 18.19 -17.44 8.19
CA PHE A 12 17.39 -16.39 8.81
C PHE A 12 16.39 -16.96 9.82
N THR A 13 15.64 -18.03 9.49
CA THR A 13 14.67 -18.64 10.42
C THR A 13 15.33 -19.17 11.70
N ARG A 14 16.61 -19.58 11.62
CA ARG A 14 17.43 -19.99 12.75
C ARG A 14 18.04 -18.83 13.55
N GLY A 15 17.82 -17.57 13.10
CA GLY A 15 18.27 -16.38 13.80
C GLY A 15 19.65 -15.86 13.36
N ASP A 16 20.17 -16.32 12.24
CA ASP A 16 21.42 -15.83 11.67
C ASP A 16 21.29 -14.35 11.26
N ILE A 17 22.08 -13.49 11.91
CA ILE A 17 22.03 -12.06 11.72
C ILE A 17 22.57 -11.63 10.35
N GLN A 18 23.56 -12.34 9.80
CA GLN A 18 24.12 -12.02 8.49
C GLN A 18 23.12 -12.36 7.38
N ALA A 19 22.37 -13.45 7.53
CA ALA A 19 21.27 -13.78 6.64
C ALA A 19 20.16 -12.74 6.70
N PHE A 20 19.83 -12.22 7.89
CA PHE A 20 18.87 -11.14 8.04
C PHE A 20 19.35 -9.84 7.39
N GLU A 21 20.62 -9.45 7.57
CA GLU A 21 21.18 -8.26 6.92
C GLU A 21 21.14 -8.37 5.39
N ALA A 22 21.40 -9.54 4.83
CA ALA A 22 21.33 -9.79 3.39
C ALA A 22 19.88 -9.58 2.88
N LEU A 23 18.90 -10.14 3.58
CA LEU A 23 17.47 -9.95 3.27
C LEU A 23 17.03 -8.49 3.43
N PHE A 24 17.51 -7.80 4.46
CA PHE A 24 17.25 -6.38 4.64
C PHE A 24 17.76 -5.57 3.43
N ARG A 25 19.01 -5.73 3.04
CA ARG A 25 19.60 -5.01 1.90
C ARG A 25 18.86 -5.28 0.59
N GLU A 26 18.42 -6.51 0.39
CA GLU A 26 17.71 -6.92 -0.83
C GLU A 26 16.30 -6.34 -0.89
N TYR A 27 15.55 -6.37 0.22
CA TYR A 27 14.12 -6.07 0.22
C TYR A 27 13.74 -4.68 0.76
N GLN A 28 14.67 -3.91 1.38
CA GLN A 28 14.33 -2.61 1.99
C GLN A 28 13.73 -1.61 0.98
N GLY A 29 14.27 -1.56 -0.24
CA GLY A 29 13.77 -0.65 -1.27
C GLY A 29 12.37 -1.03 -1.76
N GLU A 30 12.08 -2.35 -1.90
CA GLU A 30 10.75 -2.83 -2.27
C GLU A 30 9.73 -2.54 -1.16
N VAL A 31 10.09 -2.81 0.11
CA VAL A 31 9.24 -2.57 1.28
C VAL A 31 8.96 -1.09 1.44
N TYR A 32 9.97 -0.22 1.35
CA TYR A 32 9.81 1.23 1.37
C TYR A 32 8.89 1.70 0.24
N GLY A 33 9.17 1.27 -1.00
CA GLY A 33 8.37 1.62 -2.16
C GLY A 33 6.91 1.17 -2.04
N TRP A 34 6.66 0.05 -1.33
CA TRP A 34 5.31 -0.41 -1.03
C TRP A 34 4.62 0.45 0.03
N ILE A 35 5.31 0.78 1.12
CA ILE A 35 4.77 1.58 2.22
C ILE A 35 4.46 3.01 1.76
N ILE A 36 5.39 3.66 1.04
CA ILE A 36 5.19 5.05 0.59
C ILE A 36 3.96 5.21 -0.30
N ARG A 37 3.61 4.21 -1.11
CA ARG A 37 2.37 4.19 -1.91
C ARG A 37 1.10 4.12 -1.05
N ILE A 38 1.21 3.63 0.18
CA ILE A 38 0.08 3.51 1.11
C ILE A 38 -0.05 4.74 1.99
N VAL A 39 1.06 5.22 2.57
CA VAL A 39 1.04 6.28 3.60
C VAL A 39 1.25 7.68 3.03
N HIS A 40 1.94 7.83 1.90
CA HIS A 40 2.28 9.09 1.23
C HIS A 40 3.03 10.13 2.08
N ASP A 41 3.84 9.66 2.99
CA ASP A 41 4.64 10.45 3.90
C ASP A 41 6.01 9.76 3.97
N SER A 42 7.07 10.42 3.49
CA SER A 42 8.40 9.81 3.38
C SER A 42 8.98 9.47 4.75
N GLY A 43 8.83 10.37 5.73
CA GLY A 43 9.30 10.11 7.08
C GLY A 43 8.57 8.93 7.72
N ALA A 44 7.24 8.89 7.61
CA ALA A 44 6.47 7.74 8.07
C ALA A 44 6.84 6.45 7.32
N ALA A 45 7.13 6.53 6.02
CA ALA A 45 7.51 5.35 5.24
C ALA A 45 8.88 4.80 5.66
N GLU A 46 9.83 5.65 6.00
CA GLU A 46 11.14 5.26 6.54
C GLU A 46 10.98 4.55 7.89
N ASP A 47 10.28 5.16 8.83
CA ASP A 47 10.01 4.59 10.16
C ASP A 47 9.29 3.24 10.08
N LEU A 48 8.25 3.16 9.24
CA LEU A 48 7.49 1.94 9.04
C LEU A 48 8.29 0.85 8.32
N THR A 49 9.26 1.21 7.49
CA THR A 49 10.17 0.25 6.86
C THR A 49 11.05 -0.41 7.91
N ILE A 50 11.66 0.39 8.80
CA ILE A 50 12.48 -0.12 9.91
C ILE A 50 11.64 -1.01 10.82
N GLU A 51 10.45 -0.55 11.21
CA GLU A 51 9.53 -1.32 12.08
C GLU A 51 9.08 -2.62 11.39
N THR A 52 8.90 -2.61 10.06
CA THR A 52 8.56 -3.82 9.28
C THR A 52 9.65 -4.86 9.44
N PHE A 53 10.92 -4.50 9.23
CA PHE A 53 12.03 -5.44 9.34
C PHE A 53 12.26 -5.91 10.79
N TRP A 54 12.01 -5.06 11.76
CA TRP A 54 12.03 -5.45 13.15
C TRP A 54 10.96 -6.52 13.46
N ARG A 55 9.73 -6.33 12.97
CA ARG A 55 8.66 -7.35 13.10
C ARG A 55 8.98 -8.62 12.33
N ILE A 56 9.56 -8.51 11.15
CA ILE A 56 10.07 -9.65 10.36
C ILE A 56 11.06 -10.46 11.19
N TYR A 57 12.05 -9.82 11.78
CA TYR A 57 13.07 -10.50 12.59
C TYR A 57 12.45 -11.18 13.82
N ARG A 58 11.55 -10.52 14.51
CA ARG A 58 10.83 -11.09 15.67
C ARG A 58 9.94 -12.27 15.29
N ALA A 59 9.37 -12.27 14.11
CA ALA A 59 8.47 -13.31 13.62
C ALA A 59 9.18 -14.40 12.79
N ARG A 60 10.53 -14.37 12.68
CA ARG A 60 11.31 -15.23 11.80
C ARG A 60 11.04 -16.73 11.95
N THR A 61 10.79 -17.19 13.17
CA THR A 61 10.49 -18.62 13.46
C THR A 61 9.14 -19.09 12.91
N ARG A 62 8.27 -18.14 12.51
CA ARG A 62 6.94 -18.41 11.91
C ARG A 62 6.97 -18.34 10.38
N PHE A 63 8.11 -17.93 9.82
CA PHE A 63 8.27 -17.85 8.38
C PHE A 63 8.55 -19.24 7.80
N ASP A 64 7.83 -19.59 6.74
CA ASP A 64 8.02 -20.81 5.98
C ASP A 64 9.01 -20.51 4.82
N PRO A 65 10.25 -21.05 4.83
CA PRO A 65 11.25 -20.78 3.79
C PRO A 65 10.81 -21.18 2.38
N CYS A 66 9.81 -22.04 2.24
CA CYS A 66 9.24 -22.43 0.94
C CYS A 66 8.33 -21.34 0.34
N ARG A 67 8.05 -20.28 1.09
CA ARG A 67 7.19 -19.17 0.64
C ARG A 67 8.00 -17.96 0.23
N SER A 68 7.40 -17.11 -0.61
CA SER A 68 8.01 -15.85 -1.01
C SER A 68 8.21 -14.91 0.18
N PHE A 69 9.47 -14.57 0.48
CA PHE A 69 9.82 -13.61 1.52
C PHE A 69 9.24 -12.22 1.23
N GLY A 70 9.34 -11.75 -0.03
CA GLY A 70 8.81 -10.44 -0.43
C GLY A 70 7.31 -10.34 -0.21
N ALA A 71 6.53 -11.40 -0.53
CA ALA A 71 5.10 -11.43 -0.27
C ALA A 71 4.78 -11.35 1.24
N TRP A 72 5.53 -12.09 2.06
CA TRP A 72 5.38 -12.06 3.52
C TRP A 72 5.78 -10.70 4.11
N ALA A 73 6.89 -10.10 3.66
CA ALA A 73 7.32 -8.77 4.06
C ALA A 73 6.28 -7.70 3.70
N ARG A 74 5.74 -7.73 2.47
CA ARG A 74 4.67 -6.82 2.03
C ARG A 74 3.42 -6.93 2.91
N ARG A 75 3.06 -8.13 3.34
CA ARG A 75 1.91 -8.33 4.23
C ARG A 75 2.13 -7.67 5.60
N ILE A 76 3.33 -7.81 6.18
CA ILE A 76 3.68 -7.17 7.45
C ILE A 76 3.68 -5.64 7.27
N ALA A 77 4.31 -5.14 6.20
CA ALA A 77 4.36 -3.74 5.86
C ALA A 77 2.96 -3.12 5.67
N THR A 78 2.07 -3.82 4.96
CA THR A 78 0.70 -3.36 4.74
C THR A 78 -0.08 -3.26 6.04
N ASN A 79 0.05 -4.23 6.94
CA ASN A 79 -0.63 -4.20 8.24
C ASN A 79 -0.15 -3.00 9.07
N LEU A 80 1.16 -2.73 9.09
CA LEU A 80 1.75 -1.57 9.75
C LEU A 80 1.26 -0.25 9.17
N ALA A 81 1.26 -0.13 7.84
CA ALA A 81 0.78 1.06 7.15
C ALA A 81 -0.72 1.30 7.43
N LEU A 82 -1.55 0.26 7.44
CA LEU A 82 -2.96 0.35 7.82
C LEU A 82 -3.15 0.76 9.28
N GLU A 83 -2.35 0.23 10.19
CA GLU A 83 -2.35 0.59 11.60
C GLU A 83 -1.99 2.07 11.79
N HIS A 84 -0.93 2.54 11.11
CA HIS A 84 -0.53 3.94 11.09
C HIS A 84 -1.65 4.86 10.58
N LEU A 85 -2.25 4.55 9.42
CA LEU A 85 -3.35 5.33 8.86
C LEU A 85 -4.61 5.34 9.73
N SER A 86 -4.84 4.28 10.51
CA SER A 86 -6.01 4.19 11.40
C SER A 86 -5.84 5.02 12.67
N ARG A 87 -4.59 5.24 13.11
CA ARG A 87 -4.26 6.07 14.28
C ARG A 87 -4.23 7.56 13.94
N ARG A 88 -3.87 7.92 12.71
CA ARG A 88 -3.94 9.31 12.25
C ARG A 88 -5.41 9.71 12.08
N ARG A 89 -5.89 10.64 12.91
CA ARG A 89 -7.06 11.46 12.58
C ARG A 89 -6.75 12.20 11.27
N PRO A 90 -7.73 12.44 10.39
CA PRO A 90 -7.47 13.18 9.15
C PRO A 90 -7.04 14.62 9.50
N GLU A 91 -5.73 14.81 9.62
CA GLU A 91 -5.10 16.12 9.58
C GLU A 91 -4.79 16.40 8.11
N LYS A 92 -5.26 17.56 7.64
CA LYS A 92 -5.09 18.19 6.32
C LYS A 92 -4.69 17.31 5.14
N PRO A 93 -5.32 17.47 3.97
CA PRO A 93 -4.93 16.75 2.75
C PRO A 93 -3.45 17.04 2.46
N LEU A 94 -2.59 16.06 2.62
CA LEU A 94 -1.25 16.10 2.05
C LEU A 94 -1.41 16.08 0.53
N ASP A 95 -0.67 16.92 -0.16
CA ASP A 95 -0.60 16.95 -1.63
C ASP A 95 0.07 15.65 -2.13
N ASN A 96 -0.74 14.63 -2.24
CA ASN A 96 -0.30 13.24 -2.36
C ASN A 96 -0.11 12.79 -3.79
N GLY A 97 0.39 13.66 -4.70
CA GLY A 97 0.94 13.23 -5.99
C GLY A 97 0.16 12.15 -6.77
N ILE A 98 -1.18 12.07 -6.60
CA ILE A 98 -2.00 11.11 -7.35
C ILE A 98 -1.99 11.56 -8.81
N PRO A 99 -1.41 10.79 -9.74
CA PRO A 99 -1.59 11.04 -11.16
C PRO A 99 -3.02 10.66 -11.54
N ILE A 100 -3.93 11.63 -11.48
CA ILE A 100 -5.28 11.46 -12.02
C ILE A 100 -5.13 11.63 -13.53
N ARG A 101 -5.10 10.53 -14.27
CA ARG A 101 -5.29 10.55 -15.71
C ARG A 101 -6.74 10.93 -15.97
N GLY A 102 -6.96 12.17 -16.46
CA GLY A 102 -8.27 12.61 -16.91
C GLY A 102 -8.68 11.83 -18.17
N PRO A 103 -9.99 11.58 -18.39
CA PRO A 103 -10.48 11.03 -19.64
C PRO A 103 -10.30 12.06 -20.77
N GLY A 104 -9.54 11.67 -21.80
CA GLY A 104 -9.59 12.09 -23.21
C GLY A 104 -9.60 13.58 -23.59
N SER A 105 -8.61 13.94 -24.40
CA SER A 105 -8.59 14.98 -25.46
C SER A 105 -9.40 16.26 -25.23
N GLY A 106 -8.89 17.10 -24.40
CA GLY A 106 -9.17 18.52 -24.25
C GLY A 106 -8.36 18.96 -23.07
N THR A 107 -7.44 19.92 -23.25
CA THR A 107 -6.64 20.45 -22.13
C THR A 107 -7.60 21.18 -21.20
N PRO A 108 -8.01 20.59 -20.04
CA PRO A 108 -8.83 21.30 -19.09
C PRO A 108 -8.02 22.49 -18.59
N ASP A 109 -8.68 23.63 -18.36
CA ASP A 109 -8.09 24.73 -17.63
C ASP A 109 -7.36 24.18 -16.39
N PRO A 110 -6.06 24.49 -16.21
CA PRO A 110 -5.26 23.97 -15.08
C PRO A 110 -5.94 24.19 -13.71
N ALA A 111 -6.69 25.26 -13.55
CA ALA A 111 -7.45 25.56 -12.34
C ALA A 111 -8.61 24.58 -12.13
N ILE A 112 -9.35 24.22 -13.19
CA ILE A 112 -10.44 23.23 -13.12
C ILE A 112 -9.88 21.84 -12.82
N ALA A 113 -8.77 21.48 -13.47
CA ALA A 113 -8.11 20.21 -13.22
C ALA A 113 -7.61 20.08 -11.77
N ALA A 114 -7.06 21.16 -11.20
CA ALA A 114 -6.62 21.21 -9.80
C ALA A 114 -7.80 21.08 -8.82
N ASP A 115 -8.93 21.75 -9.08
CA ASP A 115 -10.14 21.66 -8.25
C ASP A 115 -10.73 20.24 -8.26
N VAL A 116 -10.86 19.64 -9.44
CA VAL A 116 -11.33 18.24 -9.57
C VAL A 116 -10.39 17.28 -8.84
N ARG A 117 -9.08 17.48 -8.99
CA ARG A 117 -8.07 16.66 -8.29
C ARG A 117 -8.23 16.77 -6.77
N ALA A 118 -8.37 17.99 -6.24
CA ALA A 118 -8.56 18.21 -4.81
C ALA A 118 -9.84 17.51 -4.29
N LYS A 119 -10.94 17.58 -5.05
CA LYS A 119 -12.21 16.91 -4.72
C LYS A 119 -12.08 15.39 -4.71
N VAL A 120 -11.34 14.82 -5.67
CA VAL A 120 -11.08 13.37 -5.73
C VAL A 120 -10.23 12.93 -4.54
N LEU A 121 -9.16 13.66 -4.21
CA LEU A 121 -8.32 13.38 -3.05
C LEU A 121 -9.13 13.38 -1.76
N ALA A 122 -9.92 14.43 -1.55
CA ALA A 122 -10.80 14.55 -0.39
C ALA A 122 -11.81 13.39 -0.29
N ALA A 123 -12.35 12.93 -1.43
CA ALA A 123 -13.25 11.78 -1.46
C ALA A 123 -12.53 10.46 -1.07
N PHE A 124 -11.26 10.28 -1.48
CA PHE A 124 -10.45 9.14 -1.04
C PHE A 124 -10.16 9.18 0.46
N ASP A 125 -9.89 10.36 1.02
CA ASP A 125 -9.58 10.51 2.45
C ASP A 125 -10.79 10.22 3.36
N GLU A 126 -12.01 10.38 2.86
CA GLU A 126 -13.23 9.98 3.56
C GLU A 126 -13.44 8.46 3.63
N LEU A 127 -12.74 7.69 2.81
CA LEU A 127 -12.86 6.24 2.83
C LEU A 127 -12.26 5.66 4.12
N PRO A 128 -12.89 4.63 4.72
CA PRO A 128 -12.24 3.83 5.75
C PRO A 128 -10.89 3.30 5.27
N ALA A 129 -9.86 3.31 6.12
CA ALA A 129 -8.47 3.00 5.76
C ALA A 129 -8.32 1.73 4.90
N LYS A 130 -9.00 0.63 5.28
CA LYS A 130 -8.96 -0.64 4.53
C LYS A 130 -9.54 -0.53 3.11
N LEU A 131 -10.59 0.28 2.90
CA LEU A 131 -11.18 0.52 1.58
C LEU A 131 -10.31 1.46 0.77
N ARG A 132 -9.80 2.54 1.39
CA ARG A 132 -8.92 3.52 0.78
C ARG A 132 -7.66 2.87 0.20
N VAL A 133 -6.95 2.07 1.00
CA VAL A 133 -5.74 1.35 0.54
C VAL A 133 -6.08 0.37 -0.58
N THR A 134 -7.15 -0.42 -0.44
CA THR A 134 -7.53 -1.38 -1.48
C THR A 134 -7.90 -0.68 -2.80
N ALA A 135 -8.70 0.39 -2.73
CA ALA A 135 -9.10 1.16 -3.91
C ALA A 135 -7.90 1.84 -4.57
N ARG A 136 -6.97 2.39 -3.78
CA ARG A 136 -5.78 3.03 -4.31
C ARG A 136 -4.88 2.05 -5.07
N LEU A 137 -4.56 0.91 -4.46
CA LEU A 137 -3.76 -0.13 -5.11
C LEU A 137 -4.41 -0.66 -6.39
N ALA A 138 -5.76 -0.78 -6.41
CA ALA A 138 -6.48 -1.33 -7.54
C ALA A 138 -6.74 -0.31 -8.65
N MET A 139 -7.10 0.95 -8.31
CA MET A 139 -7.62 1.94 -9.26
C MET A 139 -6.57 2.97 -9.69
N ILE A 140 -5.56 3.23 -8.85
CA ILE A 140 -4.53 4.23 -9.11
C ILE A 140 -3.21 3.57 -9.47
N GLU A 141 -2.79 2.56 -8.69
CA GLU A 141 -1.56 1.80 -8.92
C GLU A 141 -1.76 0.64 -9.90
N GLU A 142 -3.00 0.37 -10.31
CA GLU A 142 -3.38 -0.68 -11.26
C GLU A 142 -2.78 -2.06 -10.92
N ARG A 143 -2.61 -2.36 -9.61
CA ARG A 143 -2.02 -3.63 -9.18
C ARG A 143 -2.96 -4.80 -9.41
N PRO A 144 -2.43 -5.97 -9.81
CA PRO A 144 -3.22 -7.19 -9.94
C PRO A 144 -3.95 -7.54 -8.63
N TYR A 145 -5.20 -7.93 -8.73
CA TYR A 145 -6.00 -8.28 -7.53
C TYR A 145 -5.41 -9.42 -6.71
N ALA A 146 -4.67 -10.33 -7.33
CA ALA A 146 -3.96 -11.39 -6.63
C ALA A 146 -2.84 -10.82 -5.72
N GLU A 147 -2.07 -9.84 -6.21
CA GLU A 147 -1.03 -9.17 -5.44
C GLU A 147 -1.62 -8.37 -4.27
N ILE A 148 -2.73 -7.65 -4.52
CA ILE A 148 -3.44 -6.91 -3.48
C ILE A 148 -4.00 -7.87 -2.42
N ALA A 149 -4.55 -9.00 -2.83
CA ALA A 149 -5.10 -10.02 -1.95
C ALA A 149 -4.03 -10.59 -1.02
N ASP A 150 -2.88 -10.94 -1.58
CA ASP A 150 -1.73 -11.46 -0.84
C ASP A 150 -1.19 -10.42 0.17
N ALA A 151 -0.96 -9.19 -0.29
CA ALA A 151 -0.48 -8.09 0.56
C ALA A 151 -1.44 -7.73 1.70
N LEU A 152 -2.76 -7.79 1.46
CA LEU A 152 -3.78 -7.49 2.48
C LEU A 152 -4.18 -8.71 3.32
N GLY A 153 -3.71 -9.91 2.99
CA GLY A 153 -4.07 -11.17 3.65
C GLY A 153 -5.55 -11.52 3.52
N ILE A 154 -6.16 -11.25 2.36
CA ILE A 154 -7.57 -11.52 2.06
C ILE A 154 -7.69 -12.29 0.74
N SER A 155 -8.87 -12.81 0.43
CA SER A 155 -9.11 -13.44 -0.88
C SER A 155 -9.26 -12.39 -2.00
N THR A 156 -9.03 -12.78 -3.25
CA THR A 156 -9.29 -11.93 -4.42
C THR A 156 -10.76 -11.46 -4.49
N ASN A 157 -11.71 -12.29 -4.04
CA ASN A 157 -13.11 -11.88 -3.90
C ASN A 157 -13.28 -10.82 -2.80
N GLY A 158 -12.47 -10.86 -1.73
CA GLY A 158 -12.39 -9.83 -0.72
C GLY A 158 -11.91 -8.49 -1.30
N VAL A 159 -10.91 -8.52 -2.20
CA VAL A 159 -10.45 -7.33 -2.94
C VAL A 159 -11.58 -6.77 -3.79
N LYS A 160 -12.22 -7.59 -4.65
CA LYS A 160 -13.35 -7.17 -5.49
C LYS A 160 -14.46 -6.50 -4.67
N SER A 161 -14.84 -7.11 -3.55
CA SER A 161 -15.86 -6.57 -2.64
C SER A 161 -15.46 -5.23 -2.02
N ARG A 162 -14.17 -5.05 -1.65
CA ARG A 162 -13.67 -3.78 -1.11
C ARG A 162 -13.63 -2.70 -2.19
N VAL A 163 -13.16 -3.02 -3.39
CA VAL A 163 -13.14 -2.09 -4.53
C VAL A 163 -14.55 -1.63 -4.86
N PHE A 164 -15.51 -2.55 -4.97
CA PHE A 164 -16.91 -2.22 -5.22
C PHE A 164 -17.51 -1.27 -4.18
N ARG A 165 -17.28 -1.56 -2.88
CA ARG A 165 -17.74 -0.69 -1.79
C ARG A 165 -17.06 0.68 -1.82
N ALA A 166 -15.76 0.73 -2.09
CA ALA A 166 -15.02 1.97 -2.21
C ALA A 166 -15.55 2.82 -3.36
N THR A 167 -15.74 2.24 -4.55
CA THR A 167 -16.28 2.93 -5.72
C THR A 167 -17.65 3.54 -5.44
N ARG A 168 -18.54 2.80 -4.74
CA ARG A 168 -19.85 3.32 -4.37
C ARG A 168 -19.78 4.52 -3.43
N LEU A 169 -18.86 4.47 -2.45
CA LEU A 169 -18.66 5.58 -1.51
C LEU A 169 -18.01 6.80 -2.19
N LEU A 170 -17.01 6.55 -3.06
CA LEU A 170 -16.37 7.62 -3.85
C LEU A 170 -17.38 8.34 -4.74
N ARG A 171 -18.21 7.58 -5.49
CA ARG A 171 -19.26 8.17 -6.33
C ARG A 171 -20.17 9.08 -5.51
N LYS A 172 -20.69 8.61 -4.37
CA LYS A 172 -21.55 9.40 -3.49
C LYS A 172 -20.85 10.67 -2.95
N SER A 173 -19.55 10.57 -2.62
CA SER A 173 -18.78 11.72 -2.14
C SER A 173 -18.52 12.74 -3.26
N LEU A 174 -18.18 12.27 -4.47
CA LEU A 174 -17.95 13.13 -5.64
C LEU A 174 -19.21 13.83 -6.10
N GLU A 175 -20.36 13.15 -6.13
CA GLU A 175 -21.66 13.76 -6.44
C GLU A 175 -21.98 14.91 -5.48
N LYS A 176 -21.75 14.73 -4.18
CA LYS A 176 -21.93 15.79 -3.17
C LYS A 176 -21.01 17.00 -3.40
N ARG A 177 -19.86 16.80 -4.03
CA ARG A 177 -18.87 17.84 -4.36
C ARG A 177 -19.07 18.45 -5.75
N GLY A 178 -20.17 18.08 -6.44
CA GLY A 178 -20.51 18.60 -7.77
C GLY A 178 -19.65 18.01 -8.89
N VAL A 179 -18.92 16.92 -8.64
CA VAL A 179 -18.21 16.17 -9.67
C VAL A 179 -19.12 15.03 -10.14
N ARG A 180 -19.60 15.12 -11.37
CA ARG A 180 -20.38 14.04 -11.99
C ARG A 180 -19.41 13.07 -12.67
N PRO A 181 -19.56 11.76 -12.43
CA PRO A 181 -18.75 10.71 -13.06
C PRO A 181 -19.07 10.60 -14.56
#